data_e02a8d15e31f60b54c6a5d5a2c7178f4
#
_entry.id   e02a8d15e31f60b54c6a5d5a2c7178f4
#
_cell.length_a   1.000
_cell.length_b   1.000
_cell.length_c   1.000
_cell.angle_alpha   90.00
_cell.angle_beta   90.00
_cell.angle_gamma   90.00
#
_symmetry.space_group_name_H-M   'P 1'
#
loop_
_entity.id
_entity.type
_entity.pdbx_description
1 polymer ?
#
loop_
_entity_poly.entity_id
_entity_poly.type
_entity_poly.pdbx_seq_one_letter_code
_entity_poly.pdbx_strand_id
1 'polypeptide(L)'
;MTTFKEIRGTTIEVVSSDPSNPEIGQIWYNSSSGTLKGYKFVGTFSSGGNMGTARFTLGGCGTQTAALAFGGTANPPIYTNTEKYNGTSWSPTGSMGTGREQISGTGTQTAALAYGGATGPGAAVTTASESFNGTSWSPSPALNTAKRIFGTAGTQTAALAFGGIDTATTAATESYNGTSWTTVNSMNTARHYLTGTGTQTAALAFGGDTPPGTTPVVTENYNGTTWTNGASMNTPRFSAGASGTQTSALIAGGAFPPGNIVSSATELYNGTSFTSNPTGLATARFQLGQLGGAGTQTASLIFGGGPPVSASAATEEFTGLATQTITVS
;
A
#
# COMPACT_ATOMS: atom_id res chain seq x y z
N MET A 1 9.18 25.71 -7.96
CA MET A 1 8.17 26.69 -8.42
C MET A 1 7.57 26.15 -9.71
N THR A 2 6.29 25.82 -9.72
CA THR A 2 5.61 25.35 -10.94
C THR A 2 5.04 26.62 -11.60
N THR A 3 5.64 27.07 -12.68
CA THR A 3 5.12 28.17 -13.50
C THR A 3 3.95 27.66 -14.32
N PHE A 4 2.75 28.18 -14.09
CA PHE A 4 1.62 27.98 -14.99
C PHE A 4 1.85 28.84 -16.26
N LYS A 5 2.07 28.19 -17.39
CA LYS A 5 2.39 28.88 -18.64
C LYS A 5 1.21 29.67 -19.25
N GLU A 6 -0.02 29.29 -18.92
CA GLU A 6 -1.22 29.98 -19.43
C GLU A 6 -2.50 29.45 -18.76
N ILE A 7 -3.37 30.32 -18.29
CA ILE A 7 -4.74 29.98 -17.91
C ILE A 7 -5.61 30.36 -19.14
N ARG A 8 -6.01 29.36 -19.91
CA ARG A 8 -6.95 29.56 -21.02
C ARG A 8 -8.34 29.11 -20.61
N GLY A 9 -9.27 30.02 -20.57
CA GLY A 9 -10.70 29.74 -20.40
C GLY A 9 -11.35 30.63 -19.36
N THR A 10 -12.63 30.74 -19.44
CA THR A 10 -13.66 31.43 -18.65
C THR A 10 -13.28 31.97 -17.28
N THR A 11 -13.90 33.06 -16.93
CA THR A 11 -13.82 33.87 -15.68
C THR A 11 -13.41 33.09 -14.45
N ILE A 12 -12.31 33.53 -13.80
CA ILE A 12 -11.95 33.10 -12.44
C ILE A 12 -13.07 33.58 -11.50
N GLU A 13 -13.66 32.67 -10.76
CA GLU A 13 -14.67 32.99 -9.77
C GLU A 13 -14.08 33.87 -8.67
N VAL A 14 -14.74 34.99 -8.35
CA VAL A 14 -14.35 35.88 -7.26
C VAL A 14 -15.26 35.61 -6.07
N VAL A 15 -14.70 35.16 -4.97
CA VAL A 15 -15.44 34.81 -3.74
C VAL A 15 -14.88 35.57 -2.53
N SER A 16 -15.71 35.82 -1.55
CA SER A 16 -15.30 36.47 -0.28
C SER A 16 -14.73 35.47 0.73
N SER A 17 -15.02 34.18 0.55
CA SER A 17 -14.45 33.07 1.36
C SER A 17 -14.13 31.89 0.45
N ASP A 18 -13.20 31.03 0.88
CA ASP A 18 -12.90 29.83 0.11
C ASP A 18 -14.14 28.93 0.01
N PRO A 19 -14.37 28.28 -1.17
CA PRO A 19 -15.44 27.31 -1.32
C PRO A 19 -15.35 26.21 -0.26
N SER A 20 -16.47 25.82 0.30
CA SER A 20 -16.52 24.76 1.32
C SER A 20 -16.29 23.36 0.73
N ASN A 21 -16.52 23.20 -0.57
CA ASN A 21 -16.31 21.94 -1.30
C ASN A 21 -15.75 22.21 -2.71
N PRO A 22 -14.46 22.64 -2.81
CA PRO A 22 -13.88 22.94 -4.12
C PRO A 22 -13.63 21.66 -4.92
N GLU A 23 -13.70 21.73 -6.25
CA GLU A 23 -13.34 20.64 -7.14
C GLU A 23 -11.84 20.64 -7.47
N ILE A 24 -11.27 19.46 -7.72
CA ILE A 24 -9.85 19.33 -8.12
C ILE A 24 -9.64 20.09 -9.44
N GLY A 25 -8.68 21.02 -9.44
CA GLY A 25 -8.37 21.89 -10.55
C GLY A 25 -9.17 23.19 -10.56
N GLN A 26 -10.14 23.36 -9.65
CA GLN A 26 -10.85 24.63 -9.50
C GLN A 26 -9.87 25.73 -9.05
N ILE A 27 -10.00 26.89 -9.68
CA ILE A 27 -9.21 28.10 -9.37
C ILE A 27 -10.19 29.23 -9.06
N TRP A 28 -9.94 29.97 -7.97
CA TRP A 28 -10.75 31.13 -7.58
C TRP A 28 -9.89 32.25 -7.02
N TYR A 29 -10.41 33.46 -7.05
CA TYR A 29 -9.81 34.61 -6.38
C TYR A 29 -10.56 34.87 -5.08
N ASN A 30 -9.88 34.79 -3.96
CA ASN A 30 -10.44 35.13 -2.65
C ASN A 30 -10.23 36.63 -2.40
N SER A 31 -11.31 37.42 -2.52
CA SER A 31 -11.27 38.88 -2.40
C SER A 31 -10.96 39.36 -0.98
N SER A 32 -11.28 38.59 0.05
CA SER A 32 -10.98 38.92 1.45
C SER A 32 -9.49 38.79 1.78
N SER A 33 -8.81 37.79 1.20
CA SER A 33 -7.36 37.60 1.39
C SER A 33 -6.52 38.22 0.26
N GLY A 34 -7.15 38.70 -0.81
CA GLY A 34 -6.44 39.24 -1.98
C GLY A 34 -5.61 38.19 -2.74
N THR A 35 -5.96 36.91 -2.66
CA THR A 35 -5.14 35.82 -3.19
C THR A 35 -5.85 35.01 -4.26
N LEU A 36 -5.13 34.63 -5.31
CA LEU A 36 -5.56 33.61 -6.25
C LEU A 36 -5.28 32.24 -5.60
N LYS A 37 -6.29 31.40 -5.54
CA LYS A 37 -6.22 30.06 -4.96
C LYS A 37 -6.60 29.00 -5.95
N GLY A 38 -6.04 27.81 -5.81
CA GLY A 38 -6.41 26.64 -6.58
C GLY A 38 -6.50 25.42 -5.70
N TYR A 39 -7.46 24.56 -6.00
CA TYR A 39 -7.61 23.29 -5.33
C TYR A 39 -6.84 22.23 -6.12
N LYS A 40 -5.76 21.79 -5.54
CA LYS A 40 -4.86 20.80 -6.13
C LYS A 40 -4.82 19.58 -5.24
N PHE A 41 -4.80 18.40 -5.88
CA PHE A 41 -4.49 17.17 -5.16
C PHE A 41 -3.00 17.19 -4.77
N VAL A 42 -2.72 17.64 -3.56
CA VAL A 42 -1.39 17.56 -2.95
C VAL A 42 -1.59 16.97 -1.58
N GLY A 43 -1.20 15.71 -1.44
CA GLY A 43 -1.20 15.07 -0.15
C GLY A 43 0.13 15.28 0.57
N THR A 44 0.11 15.27 1.88
CA THR A 44 1.30 15.38 2.74
C THR A 44 1.35 14.22 3.71
N PHE A 45 2.58 13.80 4.03
CA PHE A 45 2.82 12.88 5.14
C PHE A 45 3.09 13.66 6.42
N SER A 46 2.53 13.15 7.52
CA SER A 46 2.86 13.54 8.89
C SER A 46 3.25 12.32 9.69
N SER A 47 4.08 12.49 10.71
CA SER A 47 4.45 11.39 11.60
C SER A 47 3.25 10.98 12.45
N GLY A 48 2.93 9.68 12.44
CA GLY A 48 2.04 9.05 13.41
C GLY A 48 2.82 8.47 14.60
N GLY A 49 2.11 7.90 15.57
CA GLY A 49 2.75 7.16 16.66
C GLY A 49 3.51 5.94 16.16
N ASN A 50 4.72 5.72 16.66
CA ASN A 50 5.53 4.58 16.27
C ASN A 50 4.96 3.26 16.78
N MET A 51 5.18 2.17 16.03
CA MET A 51 4.91 0.81 16.51
C MET A 51 5.77 0.51 17.75
N GLY A 52 5.27 -0.35 18.64
CA GLY A 52 6.02 -0.86 19.80
C GLY A 52 7.23 -1.72 19.41
N THR A 53 7.18 -2.35 18.23
CA THR A 53 8.24 -3.22 17.70
C THR A 53 8.65 -2.79 16.31
N ALA A 54 9.91 -2.41 16.15
CA ALA A 54 10.50 -2.12 14.83
C ALA A 54 10.60 -3.41 14.01
N ARG A 55 10.06 -3.41 12.78
CA ARG A 55 10.03 -4.59 11.91
C ARG A 55 9.79 -4.25 10.45
N PHE A 56 10.23 -5.12 9.58
CA PHE A 56 9.99 -5.07 8.14
C PHE A 56 9.38 -6.40 7.65
N THR A 57 8.94 -6.46 6.41
CA THR A 57 8.25 -7.61 5.78
C THR A 57 7.06 -8.14 6.60
N LEU A 58 6.39 -7.22 7.30
CA LEU A 58 5.20 -7.48 8.10
C LEU A 58 3.94 -7.42 7.23
N GLY A 59 2.87 -8.05 7.69
CA GLY A 59 1.54 -7.87 7.12
C GLY A 59 0.80 -6.69 7.76
N GLY A 60 -0.13 -6.11 7.02
CA GLY A 60 -0.96 -5.02 7.52
C GLY A 60 -2.28 -4.88 6.77
N CYS A 61 -3.28 -4.29 7.43
CA CYS A 61 -4.58 -3.97 6.84
C CYS A 61 -5.33 -2.93 7.69
N GLY A 62 -6.51 -2.54 7.25
CA GLY A 62 -7.40 -1.62 7.96
C GLY A 62 -7.51 -0.25 7.32
N THR A 63 -7.69 0.79 8.15
CA THR A 63 -7.80 2.19 7.74
C THR A 63 -6.68 3.02 8.34
N GLN A 64 -6.55 4.28 7.92
CA GLN A 64 -5.54 5.20 8.48
C GLN A 64 -5.65 5.32 10.01
N THR A 65 -6.85 5.35 10.55
CA THR A 65 -7.11 5.53 11.99
C THR A 65 -7.41 4.23 12.74
N ALA A 66 -7.49 3.10 12.04
CA ALA A 66 -7.78 1.79 12.62
C ALA A 66 -7.03 0.70 11.81
N ALA A 67 -5.70 0.66 11.95
CA ALA A 67 -4.85 -0.30 11.26
C ALA A 67 -4.43 -1.46 12.16
N LEU A 68 -4.08 -2.57 11.54
CA LEU A 68 -3.52 -3.76 12.16
C LEU A 68 -2.16 -4.06 11.50
N ALA A 69 -1.13 -4.29 12.32
CA ALA A 69 0.20 -4.73 11.88
C ALA A 69 0.52 -6.07 12.54
N PHE A 70 0.99 -7.05 11.79
CA PHE A 70 1.25 -8.41 12.30
C PHE A 70 2.44 -9.09 11.63
N GLY A 71 3.10 -9.99 12.35
CA GLY A 71 4.27 -10.70 11.87
C GLY A 71 5.45 -9.79 11.55
N GLY A 72 6.25 -10.19 10.57
CA GLY A 72 7.47 -9.49 10.16
C GLY A 72 8.70 -9.92 10.93
N THR A 73 9.81 -9.26 10.67
CA THR A 73 11.13 -9.59 11.25
C THR A 73 11.95 -8.35 11.57
N ALA A 74 12.94 -8.49 12.42
CA ALA A 74 14.05 -7.55 12.58
C ALA A 74 15.40 -8.19 12.20
N ASN A 75 15.34 -9.39 11.61
CA ASN A 75 16.44 -10.18 11.02
C ASN A 75 17.58 -10.57 12.01
N PRO A 76 17.46 -11.54 12.88
CA PRO A 76 16.28 -12.04 13.61
C PRO A 76 15.83 -11.08 14.73
N PRO A 77 14.71 -11.29 15.40
CA PRO A 77 13.80 -12.44 15.32
C PRO A 77 12.68 -12.29 14.30
N ILE A 78 11.99 -13.39 13.97
CA ILE A 78 10.71 -13.41 13.28
C ILE A 78 9.60 -13.31 14.31
N TYR A 79 8.66 -12.39 14.10
CA TYR A 79 7.66 -12.04 15.09
C TYR A 79 6.31 -12.74 14.89
N THR A 80 5.66 -13.03 16.02
CA THR A 80 4.22 -13.34 16.10
C THR A 80 3.40 -12.10 16.46
N ASN A 81 4.05 -11.02 16.87
CA ASN A 81 3.43 -9.83 17.42
C ASN A 81 2.38 -9.24 16.50
N THR A 82 1.28 -8.81 17.09
CA THR A 82 0.23 -8.04 16.43
C THR A 82 -0.01 -6.74 17.20
N GLU A 83 -0.14 -5.64 16.48
CA GLU A 83 -0.39 -4.31 17.05
C GLU A 83 -1.55 -3.63 16.32
N LYS A 84 -2.37 -2.90 17.08
CA LYS A 84 -3.49 -2.09 16.61
C LYS A 84 -3.17 -0.61 16.69
N TYR A 85 -3.47 0.12 15.64
CA TYR A 85 -3.38 1.59 15.58
C TYR A 85 -4.75 2.22 15.81
N ASN A 86 -4.82 3.24 16.66
CA ASN A 86 -6.07 3.93 16.99
C ASN A 86 -6.19 5.35 16.42
N GLY A 87 -5.33 5.70 15.46
CA GLY A 87 -5.22 7.05 14.89
C GLY A 87 -4.17 7.93 15.56
N THR A 88 -3.56 7.47 16.67
CA THR A 88 -2.51 8.23 17.37
C THR A 88 -1.37 7.34 17.87
N SER A 89 -1.66 6.12 18.28
CA SER A 89 -0.68 5.21 18.88
C SER A 89 -0.97 3.75 18.55
N TRP A 90 0.06 2.92 18.62
CA TRP A 90 -0.03 1.47 18.50
C TRP A 90 -0.11 0.82 19.87
N SER A 91 -0.90 -0.22 19.97
CA SER A 91 -1.03 -1.05 21.17
C SER A 91 -0.99 -2.53 20.82
N PRO A 92 -0.32 -3.37 21.62
CA PRO A 92 -0.27 -4.82 21.38
C PRO A 92 -1.66 -5.46 21.53
N THR A 93 -1.87 -6.54 20.77
CA THR A 93 -3.06 -7.39 20.84
C THR A 93 -2.66 -8.86 20.68
N GLY A 94 -3.61 -9.78 20.55
CA GLY A 94 -3.34 -11.21 20.43
C GLY A 94 -2.36 -11.54 19.32
N SER A 95 -1.30 -12.27 19.64
CA SER A 95 -0.25 -12.68 18.72
C SER A 95 -0.71 -13.79 17.77
N MET A 96 -0.09 -13.87 16.60
CA MET A 96 -0.25 -14.99 15.66
C MET A 96 0.20 -16.31 16.28
N GLY A 97 -0.36 -17.41 15.82
CA GLY A 97 0.05 -18.76 16.24
C GLY A 97 1.45 -19.12 15.76
N THR A 98 1.85 -18.61 14.60
CA THR A 98 3.17 -18.86 14.01
C THR A 98 3.81 -17.55 13.53
N GLY A 99 5.04 -17.29 13.95
CA GLY A 99 5.83 -16.15 13.46
C GLY A 99 6.14 -16.31 11.99
N ARG A 100 5.83 -15.28 11.20
CA ARG A 100 6.07 -15.27 9.76
C ARG A 100 6.56 -13.90 9.29
N GLU A 101 7.51 -13.91 8.38
CA GLU A 101 7.98 -12.76 7.64
C GLU A 101 7.55 -12.84 6.17
N GLN A 102 7.67 -11.74 5.42
CA GLN A 102 7.24 -11.69 4.02
C GLN A 102 5.79 -12.18 3.84
N ILE A 103 5.03 -11.94 4.89
CA ILE A 103 3.62 -12.32 5.04
C ILE A 103 2.73 -11.25 4.45
N SER A 104 1.58 -11.67 3.99
CA SER A 104 0.56 -10.78 3.45
C SER A 104 -0.73 -10.87 4.26
N GLY A 105 -1.58 -9.87 4.12
CA GLY A 105 -2.90 -9.90 4.74
C GLY A 105 -3.88 -8.87 4.21
N THR A 106 -5.15 -9.11 4.48
CA THR A 106 -6.27 -8.28 4.05
C THR A 106 -7.30 -8.15 5.16
N GLY A 107 -8.20 -7.18 5.05
CA GLY A 107 -9.30 -7.00 5.97
C GLY A 107 -9.27 -5.69 6.75
N THR A 108 -9.79 -5.74 7.96
CA THR A 108 -9.89 -4.60 8.88
C THR A 108 -9.10 -4.87 10.16
N GLN A 109 -8.99 -3.84 11.01
CA GLN A 109 -8.36 -3.99 12.33
C GLN A 109 -9.02 -5.06 13.21
N THR A 110 -10.30 -5.36 13.01
CA THR A 110 -11.07 -6.31 13.82
C THR A 110 -11.41 -7.60 13.09
N ALA A 111 -11.16 -7.67 11.79
CA ALA A 111 -11.45 -8.84 10.95
C ALA A 111 -10.40 -8.93 9.85
N ALA A 112 -9.26 -9.57 10.13
CA ALA A 112 -8.15 -9.70 9.20
C ALA A 112 -7.85 -11.16 8.87
N LEU A 113 -7.30 -11.39 7.67
CA LEU A 113 -6.75 -12.67 7.24
C LEU A 113 -5.27 -12.46 6.93
N ALA A 114 -4.41 -13.25 7.58
CA ALA A 114 -2.97 -13.32 7.31
C ALA A 114 -2.66 -14.64 6.60
N TYR A 115 -1.92 -14.62 5.51
CA TYR A 115 -1.65 -15.81 4.71
C TYR A 115 -0.27 -15.81 4.05
N GLY A 116 0.25 -17.00 3.78
CA GLY A 116 1.56 -17.20 3.19
C GLY A 116 2.72 -16.70 4.07
N GLY A 117 3.80 -16.32 3.42
CA GLY A 117 5.02 -15.86 4.06
C GLY A 117 6.03 -16.97 4.30
N ALA A 118 7.01 -16.70 5.16
CA ALA A 118 8.08 -17.61 5.51
C ALA A 118 8.29 -17.69 7.02
N THR A 119 8.68 -18.87 7.52
CA THR A 119 8.81 -19.14 8.96
C THR A 119 10.26 -19.12 9.48
N GLY A 120 11.25 -18.82 8.63
CA GLY A 120 12.67 -18.77 9.02
C GLY A 120 13.61 -18.21 7.95
N PRO A 121 14.84 -17.87 8.32
CA PRO A 121 15.86 -17.43 7.40
C PRO A 121 16.23 -18.56 6.42
N GLY A 122 16.22 -18.31 5.11
CA GLY A 122 16.42 -19.32 4.07
C GLY A 122 15.19 -20.16 3.76
N ALA A 123 14.19 -19.86 4.31
CA ALA A 123 12.76 -19.86 4.49
C ALA A 123 12.01 -21.06 3.93
N ALA A 124 11.46 -21.85 4.83
CA ALA A 124 10.29 -22.66 4.49
C ALA A 124 9.11 -21.70 4.20
N VAL A 125 8.83 -21.53 2.90
CA VAL A 125 7.63 -20.82 2.44
C VAL A 125 6.40 -21.62 2.83
N THR A 126 5.35 -20.96 3.28
CA THR A 126 4.19 -21.65 3.87
C THR A 126 2.89 -21.32 3.13
N THR A 127 1.96 -22.28 3.17
CA THR A 127 0.57 -22.08 2.77
C THR A 127 -0.30 -21.58 3.90
N ALA A 128 0.20 -21.54 5.14
CA ALA A 128 -0.58 -21.28 6.35
C ALA A 128 -1.35 -19.96 6.27
N SER A 129 -2.59 -20.01 6.74
CA SER A 129 -3.45 -18.85 6.91
C SER A 129 -4.00 -18.79 8.33
N GLU A 130 -4.18 -17.59 8.83
CA GLU A 130 -4.80 -17.32 10.15
C GLU A 130 -5.78 -16.16 10.03
N SER A 131 -6.95 -16.29 10.67
CA SER A 131 -7.96 -15.24 10.77
C SER A 131 -7.94 -14.56 12.13
N PHE A 132 -8.07 -13.24 12.14
CA PHE A 132 -8.13 -12.42 13.34
C PHE A 132 -9.56 -11.95 13.61
N ASN A 133 -10.05 -12.13 14.83
CA ASN A 133 -11.41 -11.77 15.23
C ASN A 133 -11.49 -10.44 16.01
N GLY A 134 -10.44 -9.66 15.99
CA GLY A 134 -10.32 -8.42 16.77
C GLY A 134 -9.58 -8.59 18.09
N THR A 135 -9.36 -9.82 18.57
CA THR A 135 -8.64 -10.09 19.82
C THR A 135 -7.61 -11.21 19.70
N SER A 136 -7.88 -12.23 18.91
CA SER A 136 -7.02 -13.42 18.76
C SER A 136 -6.98 -13.92 17.32
N TRP A 137 -5.92 -14.63 16.98
CA TRP A 137 -5.73 -15.34 15.74
C TRP A 137 -6.15 -16.80 15.87
N SER A 138 -6.75 -17.34 14.81
CA SER A 138 -7.13 -18.75 14.71
C SER A 138 -6.73 -19.29 13.33
N PRO A 139 -6.32 -20.57 13.22
CA PRO A 139 -6.03 -21.17 11.92
C PRO A 139 -7.21 -21.05 10.96
N SER A 140 -6.88 -20.79 9.70
CA SER A 140 -7.83 -20.71 8.57
C SER A 140 -7.38 -21.64 7.45
N PRO A 141 -8.26 -21.97 6.49
CA PRO A 141 -7.88 -22.77 5.34
C PRO A 141 -6.67 -22.22 4.61
N ALA A 142 -5.70 -23.11 4.36
CA ALA A 142 -4.41 -22.77 3.76
C ALA A 142 -4.52 -22.44 2.26
N LEU A 143 -3.60 -21.63 1.74
CA LEU A 143 -3.37 -21.46 0.31
C LEU A 143 -3.14 -22.81 -0.37
N ASN A 144 -3.49 -22.94 -1.64
CA ASN A 144 -3.17 -24.14 -2.43
C ASN A 144 -1.67 -24.25 -2.72
N THR A 145 -1.00 -23.10 -2.87
CA THR A 145 0.44 -23.03 -3.17
C THR A 145 1.13 -22.12 -2.18
N ALA A 146 2.23 -22.61 -1.59
CA ALA A 146 3.07 -21.80 -0.72
C ALA A 146 3.62 -20.58 -1.49
N LYS A 147 3.56 -19.40 -0.88
CA LYS A 147 4.11 -18.18 -1.50
C LYS A 147 4.46 -17.12 -0.47
N ARG A 148 5.43 -16.29 -0.83
CA ARG A 148 5.87 -15.12 -0.08
C ARG A 148 6.07 -13.93 -1.00
N ILE A 149 6.15 -12.72 -0.46
CA ILE A 149 6.41 -11.48 -1.22
C ILE A 149 5.49 -11.32 -2.45
N PHE A 150 4.20 -11.53 -2.24
CA PHE A 150 3.13 -11.53 -3.24
C PHE A 150 2.14 -10.39 -3.00
N GLY A 151 1.40 -9.98 -4.02
CA GLY A 151 0.37 -8.96 -3.93
C GLY A 151 -0.94 -9.50 -3.36
N THR A 152 -1.71 -8.61 -2.73
CA THR A 152 -2.99 -8.96 -2.09
C THR A 152 -4.05 -7.90 -2.31
N ALA A 153 -5.32 -8.32 -2.25
CA ALA A 153 -6.47 -7.44 -2.24
C ALA A 153 -7.65 -8.13 -1.52
N GLY A 154 -8.63 -7.35 -1.08
CA GLY A 154 -9.88 -7.88 -0.54
C GLY A 154 -10.08 -7.73 0.96
N THR A 155 -10.85 -8.65 1.53
CA THR A 155 -11.27 -8.67 2.94
C THR A 155 -10.90 -9.99 3.60
N GLN A 156 -11.21 -10.15 4.90
CA GLN A 156 -11.00 -11.40 5.63
C GLN A 156 -11.68 -12.61 4.98
N THR A 157 -12.88 -12.43 4.43
CA THR A 157 -13.70 -13.52 3.86
C THR A 157 -13.72 -13.54 2.34
N ALA A 158 -13.10 -12.55 1.68
CA ALA A 158 -13.03 -12.44 0.23
C ALA A 158 -11.67 -11.85 -0.15
N ALA A 159 -10.62 -12.69 -0.14
CA ALA A 159 -9.24 -12.29 -0.37
C ALA A 159 -8.73 -12.79 -1.73
N LEU A 160 -7.74 -12.07 -2.25
CA LEU A 160 -7.02 -12.42 -3.46
C LEU A 160 -5.52 -12.40 -3.16
N ALA A 161 -4.80 -13.46 -3.57
CA ALA A 161 -3.34 -13.58 -3.49
C ALA A 161 -2.79 -13.76 -4.90
N PHE A 162 -1.85 -12.93 -5.34
CA PHE A 162 -1.34 -12.97 -6.71
C PHE A 162 0.16 -12.68 -6.81
N GLY A 163 0.79 -13.36 -7.78
CA GLY A 163 2.23 -13.30 -7.96
C GLY A 163 3.01 -13.93 -6.79
N GLY A 164 4.21 -13.41 -6.54
CA GLY A 164 5.08 -13.86 -5.46
C GLY A 164 6.10 -14.91 -5.90
N ILE A 165 6.72 -15.52 -4.92
CA ILE A 165 7.74 -16.55 -5.13
C ILE A 165 7.55 -17.70 -4.13
N ASP A 166 7.74 -18.92 -4.62
CA ASP A 166 8.02 -20.13 -3.85
C ASP A 166 9.41 -20.63 -4.23
N THR A 167 9.50 -21.58 -5.13
CA THR A 167 10.77 -22.02 -5.75
C THR A 167 11.15 -21.15 -6.94
N ALA A 168 10.17 -20.52 -7.58
CA ALA A 168 10.32 -19.59 -8.69
C ALA A 168 9.28 -18.47 -8.61
N THR A 169 9.56 -17.34 -9.27
CA THR A 169 8.60 -16.26 -9.42
C THR A 169 7.38 -16.73 -10.21
N THR A 170 6.19 -16.43 -9.72
CA THR A 170 4.94 -16.91 -10.29
C THR A 170 3.99 -15.76 -10.66
N ALA A 171 3.10 -16.03 -11.62
CA ALA A 171 1.95 -15.19 -11.94
C ALA A 171 0.65 -15.74 -11.30
N ALA A 172 0.71 -16.87 -10.63
CA ALA A 172 -0.47 -17.57 -10.11
C ALA A 172 -1.30 -16.69 -9.17
N THR A 173 -2.61 -16.77 -9.33
CA THR A 173 -3.59 -16.07 -8.51
C THR A 173 -4.49 -17.07 -7.81
N GLU A 174 -4.74 -16.85 -6.52
CA GLU A 174 -5.67 -17.62 -5.71
C GLU A 174 -6.71 -16.69 -5.08
N SER A 175 -7.96 -17.14 -5.07
CA SER A 175 -9.13 -16.44 -4.54
C SER A 175 -9.69 -17.20 -3.34
N TYR A 176 -9.96 -16.49 -2.25
CA TYR A 176 -10.54 -17.02 -1.00
C TYR A 176 -11.99 -16.62 -0.84
N ASN A 177 -12.86 -17.57 -0.57
CA ASN A 177 -14.30 -17.34 -0.43
C ASN A 177 -14.79 -17.37 1.05
N GLY A 178 -13.89 -17.29 2.01
CA GLY A 178 -14.18 -17.41 3.45
C GLY A 178 -14.05 -18.83 3.99
N THR A 179 -14.00 -19.85 3.12
CA THR A 179 -13.92 -21.28 3.51
C THR A 179 -12.84 -22.06 2.79
N SER A 180 -12.43 -21.63 1.59
CA SER A 180 -11.40 -22.31 0.80
C SER A 180 -10.72 -21.35 -0.17
N TRP A 181 -9.49 -21.69 -0.55
CA TRP A 181 -8.76 -21.05 -1.63
C TRP A 181 -8.95 -21.80 -2.93
N THR A 182 -9.12 -21.08 -4.02
CA THR A 182 -9.28 -21.62 -5.38
C THR A 182 -8.32 -20.92 -6.31
N THR A 183 -7.57 -21.67 -7.12
CA THR A 183 -6.74 -21.10 -8.18
C THR A 183 -7.62 -20.52 -9.27
N VAL A 184 -7.34 -19.26 -9.64
CA VAL A 184 -8.05 -18.51 -10.68
C VAL A 184 -7.08 -18.05 -11.75
N ASN A 185 -7.55 -17.29 -12.76
CA ASN A 185 -6.70 -16.84 -13.86
C ASN A 185 -5.50 -16.03 -13.35
N SER A 186 -4.32 -16.43 -13.83
CA SER A 186 -3.03 -15.83 -13.48
C SER A 186 -2.87 -14.41 -14.03
N MET A 187 -2.01 -13.64 -13.39
CA MET A 187 -1.49 -12.38 -13.93
C MET A 187 -0.84 -12.59 -15.31
N ASN A 188 -0.74 -11.55 -16.10
CA ASN A 188 -0.05 -11.60 -17.40
C ASN A 188 1.47 -11.72 -17.22
N THR A 189 2.00 -11.14 -16.13
CA THR A 189 3.45 -11.12 -15.86
C THR A 189 3.74 -11.71 -14.49
N ALA A 190 4.62 -12.73 -14.43
CA ALA A 190 5.11 -13.29 -13.18
C ALA A 190 5.99 -12.26 -12.46
N ARG A 191 5.64 -11.90 -11.23
CA ARG A 191 6.33 -10.88 -10.43
C ARG A 191 6.33 -11.25 -8.95
N HIS A 192 7.38 -10.84 -8.25
CA HIS A 192 7.48 -10.89 -6.79
C HIS A 192 7.84 -9.50 -6.24
N TYR A 193 7.76 -9.29 -4.93
CA TYR A 193 7.87 -7.96 -4.32
C TYR A 193 6.88 -6.91 -4.87
N LEU A 194 5.83 -7.36 -5.54
CA LEU A 194 4.77 -6.49 -6.02
C LEU A 194 3.83 -6.12 -4.87
N THR A 195 3.10 -5.05 -5.09
CA THR A 195 2.08 -4.59 -4.13
C THR A 195 0.71 -4.65 -4.78
N GLY A 196 -0.33 -4.84 -3.95
CA GLY A 196 -1.70 -4.87 -4.41
C GLY A 196 -2.64 -4.04 -3.54
N THR A 197 -3.75 -3.64 -4.12
CA THR A 197 -4.86 -2.98 -3.41
C THR A 197 -6.19 -3.27 -4.10
N GLY A 198 -7.30 -2.87 -3.48
CA GLY A 198 -8.65 -3.06 -4.02
C GLY A 198 -9.40 -4.20 -3.35
N THR A 199 -10.33 -4.78 -4.09
CA THR A 199 -11.18 -5.90 -3.65
C THR A 199 -10.82 -7.19 -4.35
N GLN A 200 -11.38 -8.31 -3.89
CA GLN A 200 -11.20 -9.62 -4.55
C GLN A 200 -11.60 -9.61 -6.03
N THR A 201 -12.61 -8.82 -6.40
CA THR A 201 -13.13 -8.75 -7.77
C THR A 201 -12.70 -7.50 -8.54
N ALA A 202 -11.99 -6.58 -7.91
CA ALA A 202 -11.47 -5.36 -8.50
C ALA A 202 -10.14 -5.00 -7.84
N ALA A 203 -9.07 -5.75 -8.20
CA ALA A 203 -7.74 -5.58 -7.66
C ALA A 203 -6.81 -4.86 -8.63
N LEU A 204 -5.88 -4.09 -8.08
CA LEU A 204 -4.78 -3.45 -8.79
C LEU A 204 -3.47 -4.03 -8.29
N ALA A 205 -2.67 -4.57 -9.22
CA ALA A 205 -1.30 -5.01 -8.96
C ALA A 205 -0.32 -4.02 -9.58
N PHE A 206 0.71 -3.62 -8.84
CA PHE A 206 1.72 -2.70 -9.36
C PHE A 206 3.12 -2.99 -8.84
N GLY A 207 4.12 -2.62 -9.66
CA GLY A 207 5.53 -2.80 -9.36
C GLY A 207 5.96 -4.26 -9.23
N GLY A 208 6.97 -4.46 -8.41
CA GLY A 208 7.61 -5.75 -8.18
C GLY A 208 8.73 -6.03 -9.17
N ASP A 209 9.40 -7.16 -8.97
CA ASP A 209 10.49 -7.62 -9.81
C ASP A 209 10.07 -8.80 -10.67
N THR A 210 10.62 -8.86 -11.89
CA THR A 210 10.52 -9.98 -12.81
C THR A 210 11.88 -10.64 -13.00
N PRO A 211 11.96 -11.96 -13.17
CA PRO A 211 13.23 -12.61 -13.58
C PRO A 211 13.67 -12.12 -14.96
N PRO A 212 14.98 -11.90 -15.20
CA PRO A 212 16.12 -12.06 -14.30
C PRO A 212 16.52 -10.83 -13.46
N GLY A 213 15.57 -10.09 -12.88
CA GLY A 213 15.86 -8.96 -11.99
C GLY A 213 15.62 -7.60 -12.66
N THR A 214 14.53 -7.47 -13.39
CA THR A 214 14.03 -6.18 -13.90
C THR A 214 12.82 -5.74 -13.08
N THR A 215 12.76 -4.45 -12.76
CA THR A 215 11.62 -3.85 -12.06
C THR A 215 10.77 -3.07 -13.05
N PRO A 216 9.68 -3.65 -13.55
CA PRO A 216 8.84 -2.97 -14.53
C PRO A 216 7.97 -1.88 -13.87
N VAL A 217 7.62 -0.87 -14.65
CA VAL A 217 6.61 0.14 -14.25
C VAL A 217 5.17 -0.33 -14.45
N VAL A 218 4.97 -1.56 -14.94
CA VAL A 218 3.66 -2.08 -15.33
C VAL A 218 2.73 -2.28 -14.15
N THR A 219 1.44 -2.06 -14.41
CA THR A 219 0.36 -2.44 -13.53
C THR A 219 -0.58 -3.41 -14.23
N GLU A 220 -1.34 -4.14 -13.45
CA GLU A 220 -2.38 -5.03 -13.95
C GLU A 220 -3.65 -4.86 -13.13
N ASN A 221 -4.79 -4.83 -13.82
CA ASN A 221 -6.13 -4.73 -13.24
C ASN A 221 -6.82 -6.09 -13.29
N TYR A 222 -7.39 -6.54 -12.19
CA TYR A 222 -8.23 -7.73 -12.10
C TYR A 222 -9.71 -7.35 -12.07
N ASN A 223 -10.51 -7.97 -12.91
CA ASN A 223 -11.96 -7.69 -13.02
C ASN A 223 -12.85 -8.77 -12.35
N GLY A 224 -12.28 -9.60 -11.49
CA GLY A 224 -12.95 -10.75 -10.88
C GLY A 224 -12.77 -12.05 -11.67
N THR A 225 -12.29 -11.98 -12.90
CA THR A 225 -12.08 -13.15 -13.78
C THR A 225 -10.71 -13.14 -14.43
N THR A 226 -10.29 -12.03 -15.01
CA THR A 226 -9.04 -11.91 -15.80
C THR A 226 -8.23 -10.70 -15.38
N TRP A 227 -6.92 -10.78 -15.61
CA TRP A 227 -5.99 -9.68 -15.48
C TRP A 227 -5.78 -8.98 -16.83
N THR A 228 -5.75 -7.66 -16.82
CA THR A 228 -5.46 -6.81 -17.98
C THR A 228 -4.39 -5.79 -17.63
N ASN A 229 -3.52 -5.47 -18.58
CA ASN A 229 -2.49 -4.45 -18.36
C ASN A 229 -3.15 -3.08 -18.14
N GLY A 230 -2.66 -2.36 -17.13
CA GLY A 230 -3.07 -1.01 -16.78
C GLY A 230 -2.04 0.04 -17.17
N ALA A 231 -2.23 1.25 -16.67
CA ALA A 231 -1.30 2.37 -16.89
C ALA A 231 0.04 2.10 -16.18
N SER A 232 1.13 2.55 -16.78
CA SER A 232 2.46 2.47 -16.18
C SER A 232 2.64 3.48 -15.06
N MET A 233 3.33 3.08 -13.99
CA MET A 233 3.86 4.00 -12.98
C MET A 233 4.91 4.93 -13.60
N ASN A 234 5.13 6.09 -12.99
CA ASN A 234 6.19 7.01 -13.43
C ASN A 234 7.58 6.48 -13.05
N THR A 235 7.69 5.75 -11.94
CA THR A 235 8.96 5.21 -11.43
C THR A 235 8.85 3.72 -11.15
N PRO A 236 9.75 2.89 -11.69
CA PRO A 236 9.78 1.47 -11.33
C PRO A 236 10.07 1.31 -9.84
N ARG A 237 9.37 0.42 -9.17
CA ARG A 237 9.60 0.15 -7.74
C ARG A 237 9.10 -1.23 -7.31
N PHE A 238 9.72 -1.75 -6.27
CA PHE A 238 9.34 -2.98 -5.58
C PHE A 238 9.29 -2.76 -4.06
N SER A 239 8.64 -3.65 -3.32
CA SER A 239 8.52 -3.60 -1.87
C SER A 239 8.02 -2.24 -1.33
N ALA A 240 7.09 -1.60 -2.03
CA ALA A 240 6.46 -0.35 -1.62
C ALA A 240 5.25 -0.60 -0.72
N GLY A 241 4.86 0.41 0.04
CA GLY A 241 3.56 0.46 0.72
C GLY A 241 2.46 0.98 -0.23
N ALA A 242 1.23 0.48 -0.06
CA ALA A 242 0.11 0.95 -0.85
C ALA A 242 -1.22 0.92 -0.10
N SER A 243 -2.16 1.74 -0.57
CA SER A 243 -3.54 1.79 -0.06
C SER A 243 -4.51 2.27 -1.14
N GLY A 244 -5.80 2.05 -0.92
CA GLY A 244 -6.85 2.53 -1.81
C GLY A 244 -7.62 1.43 -2.52
N THR A 245 -8.10 1.75 -3.72
CA THR A 245 -8.92 0.87 -4.57
C THR A 245 -8.25 0.65 -5.93
N GLN A 246 -8.85 -0.20 -6.77
CA GLN A 246 -8.39 -0.41 -8.14
C GLN A 246 -8.34 0.88 -8.98
N THR A 247 -9.21 1.85 -8.71
CA THR A 247 -9.33 3.09 -9.49
C THR A 247 -8.83 4.33 -8.75
N SER A 248 -8.42 4.20 -7.50
CA SER A 248 -7.92 5.31 -6.68
C SER A 248 -6.94 4.76 -5.65
N ALA A 249 -5.65 4.78 -5.98
CA ALA A 249 -4.60 4.17 -5.14
C ALA A 249 -3.44 5.12 -4.88
N LEU A 250 -2.79 4.91 -3.74
CA LEU A 250 -1.53 5.54 -3.36
C LEU A 250 -0.46 4.46 -3.27
N ILE A 251 0.73 4.73 -3.79
CA ILE A 251 1.93 3.93 -3.59
C ILE A 251 3.05 4.82 -3.05
N ALA A 252 3.70 4.39 -1.98
CA ALA A 252 4.73 5.18 -1.30
C ALA A 252 5.96 4.34 -0.95
N GLY A 253 7.13 4.94 -1.06
CA GLY A 253 8.39 4.30 -0.74
C GLY A 253 8.76 3.20 -1.72
N GLY A 254 9.38 2.14 -1.20
CA GLY A 254 9.93 1.04 -1.99
C GLY A 254 11.37 1.28 -2.40
N ALA A 255 11.86 0.40 -3.25
CA ALA A 255 13.20 0.52 -3.83
C ALA A 255 13.16 0.31 -5.34
N PHE A 256 14.19 0.74 -6.04
CA PHE A 256 14.35 0.57 -7.49
C PHE A 256 15.80 0.22 -7.86
N PRO A 257 16.00 -0.48 -8.99
CA PRO A 257 17.33 -0.82 -9.51
C PRO A 257 17.99 0.40 -10.19
N PRO A 258 19.35 0.37 -10.37
CA PRO A 258 20.24 -0.64 -9.82
C PRO A 258 20.59 -0.37 -8.36
N GLY A 259 20.95 -1.44 -7.60
CA GLY A 259 21.50 -1.28 -6.25
C GLY A 259 20.48 -1.10 -5.12
N ASN A 260 19.20 -1.38 -5.35
CA ASN A 260 18.14 -1.26 -4.34
C ASN A 260 18.07 0.14 -3.72
N ILE A 261 18.05 1.16 -4.57
CA ILE A 261 17.96 2.56 -4.12
C ILE A 261 16.62 2.77 -3.43
N VAL A 262 16.67 3.04 -2.13
CA VAL A 262 15.47 3.24 -1.30
C VAL A 262 14.86 4.59 -1.58
N SER A 263 13.55 4.63 -1.75
CA SER A 263 12.80 5.82 -2.15
C SER A 263 11.84 6.29 -1.04
N SER A 264 11.64 7.59 -0.97
CA SER A 264 10.53 8.22 -0.24
C SER A 264 9.38 8.61 -1.17
N ALA A 265 9.58 8.55 -2.49
CA ALA A 265 8.63 9.04 -3.48
C ALA A 265 7.26 8.40 -3.38
N THR A 266 6.24 9.19 -3.69
CA THR A 266 4.84 8.78 -3.67
C THR A 266 4.19 9.06 -5.01
N GLU A 267 3.39 8.13 -5.49
CA GLU A 267 2.56 8.28 -6.68
C GLU A 267 1.09 8.00 -6.36
N LEU A 268 0.22 8.71 -7.04
CA LEU A 268 -1.24 8.63 -6.91
C LEU A 268 -1.81 8.14 -8.23
N TYR A 269 -2.68 7.15 -8.16
CA TYR A 269 -3.37 6.56 -9.30
C TYR A 269 -4.84 6.96 -9.33
N ASN A 270 -5.32 7.47 -10.44
CA ASN A 270 -6.71 7.94 -10.62
C ASN A 270 -7.61 6.98 -11.43
N GLY A 271 -7.17 5.75 -11.63
CA GLY A 271 -7.87 4.76 -12.48
C GLY A 271 -7.36 4.72 -13.93
N THR A 272 -6.67 5.75 -14.40
CA THR A 272 -6.19 5.86 -15.78
C THR A 272 -4.71 6.22 -15.91
N SER A 273 -4.15 6.95 -14.93
CA SER A 273 -2.76 7.41 -14.95
C SER A 273 -2.20 7.56 -13.54
N PHE A 274 -0.87 7.51 -13.44
CA PHE A 274 -0.14 7.84 -12.22
C PHE A 274 0.34 9.29 -12.24
N THR A 275 0.26 9.95 -11.10
CA THR A 275 0.77 11.30 -10.88
C THR A 275 1.74 11.26 -9.70
N SER A 276 2.95 11.77 -9.87
CA SER A 276 3.91 11.92 -8.78
C SER A 276 3.41 12.94 -7.76
N ASN A 277 3.33 12.57 -6.50
CA ASN A 277 3.04 13.51 -5.43
C ASN A 277 4.34 14.27 -5.07
N PRO A 278 4.32 15.60 -4.94
CA PRO A 278 5.52 16.38 -4.67
C PRO A 278 6.11 16.11 -3.28
N THR A 279 5.32 15.58 -2.35
CA THR A 279 5.76 15.16 -1.02
C THR A 279 5.83 13.65 -0.95
N GLY A 280 6.92 13.13 -0.41
CA GLY A 280 7.11 11.71 -0.12
C GLY A 280 7.08 11.42 1.37
N LEU A 281 7.43 10.20 1.73
CA LEU A 281 7.70 9.81 3.11
C LEU A 281 8.82 10.69 3.69
N ALA A 282 8.75 11.02 4.97
CA ALA A 282 9.81 11.76 5.67
C ALA A 282 11.14 11.00 5.66
N THR A 283 11.06 9.68 5.70
CA THR A 283 12.23 8.79 5.60
C THR A 283 12.02 7.78 4.48
N ALA A 284 12.96 7.70 3.54
CA ALA A 284 12.96 6.70 2.49
C ALA A 284 12.98 5.29 3.11
N ARG A 285 12.03 4.43 2.73
CA ARG A 285 11.88 3.08 3.27
C ARG A 285 11.41 2.11 2.19
N PHE A 286 11.88 0.88 2.30
CA PHE A 286 11.39 -0.25 1.51
C PHE A 286 11.13 -1.46 2.42
N GLN A 287 10.67 -2.59 1.86
CA GLN A 287 10.17 -3.70 2.68
C GLN A 287 9.17 -3.19 3.76
N LEU A 288 8.59 -2.04 3.49
CA LEU A 288 7.34 -1.63 4.07
C LEU A 288 6.50 -2.87 3.93
N GLY A 289 6.05 -3.47 5.04
CA GLY A 289 5.39 -4.76 5.02
C GLY A 289 4.66 -4.85 3.72
N GLN A 290 4.77 -5.88 2.96
CA GLN A 290 4.36 -5.93 1.57
C GLN A 290 3.04 -5.23 1.37
N LEU A 291 2.58 -4.66 2.44
CA LEU A 291 1.28 -4.24 2.66
C LEU A 291 1.09 -3.36 3.88
N GLY A 292 2.12 -2.79 4.39
CA GLY A 292 2.06 -1.76 5.42
C GLY A 292 1.36 -0.48 4.92
N GLY A 293 0.40 -0.64 4.02
CA GLY A 293 -0.52 0.37 3.58
C GLY A 293 -1.92 0.05 4.07
N ALA A 294 -2.48 0.88 4.92
CA ALA A 294 -3.86 0.83 5.35
C ALA A 294 -4.57 2.12 4.93
N GLY A 295 -5.85 2.04 4.60
CA GLY A 295 -6.64 3.21 4.27
C GLY A 295 -7.00 3.39 2.81
N THR A 296 -7.26 4.65 2.45
CA THR A 296 -7.62 5.08 1.10
C THR A 296 -6.48 5.86 0.46
N GLN A 297 -6.63 6.23 -0.81
CA GLN A 297 -5.69 7.12 -1.49
C GLN A 297 -5.49 8.47 -0.77
N THR A 298 -6.55 9.00 -0.15
CA THR A 298 -6.56 10.32 0.49
C THR A 298 -6.33 10.28 2.01
N ALA A 299 -6.42 9.10 2.62
CA ALA A 299 -6.20 8.87 4.04
C ALA A 299 -5.49 7.53 4.22
N SER A 300 -4.16 7.54 4.06
CA SER A 300 -3.31 6.35 4.06
C SER A 300 -2.40 6.33 5.28
N LEU A 301 -2.09 5.14 5.76
CA LEU A 301 -1.11 4.88 6.80
C LEU A 301 -0.01 4.00 6.23
N ILE A 302 1.24 4.42 6.36
CA ILE A 302 2.43 3.65 5.97
C ILE A 302 3.26 3.40 7.22
N PHE A 303 3.56 2.15 7.52
CA PHE A 303 4.23 1.78 8.76
C PHE A 303 5.25 0.66 8.59
N GLY A 304 6.25 0.63 9.45
CA GLY A 304 7.32 -0.37 9.41
C GLY A 304 8.28 -0.19 8.24
N GLY A 305 8.82 -1.30 7.76
CA GLY A 305 9.88 -1.30 6.75
C GLY A 305 11.22 -0.88 7.32
N GLY A 306 12.09 -0.40 6.48
CA GLY A 306 13.39 0.11 6.91
C GLY A 306 14.29 0.49 5.76
N PRO A 307 15.42 1.15 6.03
CA PRO A 307 16.59 1.16 5.15
C PRO A 307 17.23 -0.24 5.08
N PRO A 308 18.16 -0.50 4.15
CA PRO A 308 18.65 -1.86 3.85
C PRO A 308 19.13 -2.72 5.02
N VAL A 309 19.40 -2.12 6.17
CA VAL A 309 20.11 -2.80 7.28
C VAL A 309 19.42 -2.71 8.63
N SER A 310 18.26 -2.05 8.77
CA SER A 310 17.59 -1.91 10.06
C SER A 310 16.06 -1.86 9.94
N ALA A 311 15.39 -2.51 10.89
CA ALA A 311 13.93 -2.44 11.01
C ALA A 311 13.49 -1.06 11.52
N SER A 312 12.34 -0.60 11.06
CA SER A 312 11.72 0.65 11.48
C SER A 312 10.42 0.39 12.24
N ALA A 313 10.19 1.20 13.28
CA ALA A 313 8.89 1.32 13.95
C ALA A 313 8.08 2.50 13.43
N ALA A 314 8.63 3.31 12.53
CA ALA A 314 8.01 4.55 12.08
C ALA A 314 6.65 4.33 11.41
N THR A 315 5.75 5.23 11.70
CA THR A 315 4.43 5.32 11.09
C THR A 315 4.27 6.71 10.50
N GLU A 316 3.77 6.79 9.28
CA GLU A 316 3.48 8.05 8.61
C GLU A 316 2.05 8.03 8.06
N GLU A 317 1.34 9.12 8.31
CA GLU A 317 -0.05 9.36 7.91
C GLU A 317 -0.09 10.27 6.70
N PHE A 318 -0.69 9.81 5.61
CA PHE A 318 -0.93 10.61 4.43
C PHE A 318 -2.33 11.22 4.49
N THR A 319 -2.37 12.54 4.39
CA THR A 319 -3.62 13.28 4.21
C THR A 319 -3.60 13.94 2.84
N GLY A 320 -4.49 13.49 1.97
CA GLY A 320 -4.67 14.07 0.63
C GLY A 320 -5.69 15.18 0.62
N LEU A 321 -5.52 16.12 -0.32
CA LEU A 321 -6.32 17.30 -0.60
C LEU A 321 -5.98 18.52 0.27
N ALA A 322 -5.28 19.45 -0.31
CA ALA A 322 -5.02 20.76 0.29
C ALA A 322 -5.31 21.88 -0.71
N THR A 323 -5.90 22.98 -0.21
CA THR A 323 -5.99 24.23 -0.95
C THR A 323 -4.61 24.85 -1.03
N GLN A 324 -4.14 25.17 -2.22
CA GLN A 324 -2.87 25.89 -2.42
C GLN A 324 -3.14 27.33 -2.85
N THR A 325 -2.41 28.27 -2.26
CA THR A 325 -2.34 29.64 -2.78
C THR A 325 -1.47 29.65 -4.04
N ILE A 326 -2.00 30.14 -5.13
CA ILE A 326 -1.27 30.33 -6.38
C ILE A 326 -0.62 31.71 -6.29
N THR A 327 0.70 31.76 -6.16
CA THR A 327 1.44 33.03 -6.22
C THR A 327 1.69 33.36 -7.67
N VAL A 328 1.13 34.49 -8.14
CA VAL A 328 1.42 35.05 -9.47
C VAL A 328 2.62 35.97 -9.26
N SER A 329 3.75 35.64 -9.90
CA SER A 329 4.94 36.49 -9.96
C SER A 329 4.91 37.35 -11.23
#